data_9bfe7b8723b3af06ec85c732dc5fe4ba
#
_entry.id   9bfe7b8723b3af06ec85c732dc5fe4ba
#
_cell.length_a   1.000
_cell.length_b   1.000
_cell.length_c   1.000
_cell.angle_alpha   90.00
_cell.angle_beta   90.00
_cell.angle_gamma   90.00
#
_symmetry.space_group_name_H-M   'P 1'
#
loop_
_entity.id
_entity.type
_entity.pdbx_description
1 polymer ?
#
loop_
_entity_poly.entity_id
_entity_poly.type
_entity_poly.pdbx_seq_one_letter_code
_entity_poly.pdbx_strand_id
1 'polypeptide(L)'
;MGHDAVAVREKQLQVWDVSDDPRWRLTIYEPLYGGKIFANIGGPALLDYMGAYVGLGPEHSALELGSGMGDACEYVASHFGCRVTGVEMSTQQIERARDRHPDSSSRGFEFVQADMLQWEPSERYDVVWFGDMLAVAQDRRVLLERVHRWLRPGGALTITDIVAGPDISEKDRAFIWDADGFDIPFQADSLAQIRDVGFQELDVTDITQTGVTINETILEASYRHKTTLVEAVGADEWLAWVEGAKEYRRLFAERKLVCLRIGTHRA
;
A
#
# COMPACT_ATOMS: atom_id res chain seq x y z
N MET A 1 -13.07 12.36 -12.80
CA MET A 1 -14.32 12.81 -12.13
C MET A 1 -13.94 13.14 -10.70
N GLY A 2 -14.14 14.35 -10.22
CA GLY A 2 -13.81 14.69 -8.82
C GLY A 2 -14.90 14.12 -7.91
N HIS A 3 -14.57 13.06 -7.20
CA HIS A 3 -15.44 12.51 -6.17
C HIS A 3 -15.38 13.41 -4.92
N ASP A 4 -16.49 13.50 -4.18
CA ASP A 4 -16.54 14.22 -2.90
C ASP A 4 -15.58 13.55 -1.89
N ALA A 5 -14.77 14.34 -1.22
CA ALA A 5 -13.74 13.87 -0.29
C ALA A 5 -14.31 12.99 0.85
N VAL A 6 -15.52 13.28 1.31
CA VAL A 6 -16.20 12.46 2.34
C VAL A 6 -16.58 11.11 1.77
N ALA A 7 -17.17 11.08 0.57
CA ALA A 7 -17.58 9.85 -0.10
C ALA A 7 -16.36 8.95 -0.44
N VAL A 8 -15.24 9.56 -0.83
CA VAL A 8 -13.97 8.84 -1.06
C VAL A 8 -13.52 8.15 0.22
N ARG A 9 -13.47 8.88 1.33
CA ARG A 9 -13.04 8.36 2.62
C ARG A 9 -13.93 7.23 3.14
N GLU A 10 -15.25 7.40 3.05
CA GLU A 10 -16.22 6.38 3.45
C GLU A 10 -16.05 5.10 2.63
N LYS A 11 -15.91 5.24 1.31
CA LYS A 11 -15.63 4.12 0.40
C LYS A 11 -14.34 3.38 0.78
N GLN A 12 -13.27 4.11 1.01
CA GLN A 12 -11.97 3.53 1.37
C GLN A 12 -12.04 2.76 2.69
N LEU A 13 -12.67 3.31 3.72
CA LEU A 13 -12.85 2.59 4.99
C LEU A 13 -13.67 1.31 4.81
N GLN A 14 -14.72 1.31 3.98
CA GLN A 14 -15.51 0.11 3.69
C GLN A 14 -14.70 -0.97 2.99
N VAL A 15 -13.83 -0.58 2.06
CA VAL A 15 -13.02 -1.53 1.27
C VAL A 15 -11.85 -2.09 2.10
N TRP A 16 -11.20 -1.27 2.94
CA TRP A 16 -9.95 -1.64 3.61
C TRP A 16 -10.12 -2.15 5.04
N ASP A 17 -11.31 -2.02 5.65
CA ASP A 17 -11.61 -2.61 6.98
C ASP A 17 -11.98 -4.12 6.92
N VAL A 18 -11.47 -4.84 5.92
CA VAL A 18 -11.81 -6.25 5.64
C VAL A 18 -10.80 -7.28 6.13
N SER A 19 -10.00 -6.94 7.12
CA SER A 19 -8.87 -7.74 7.60
C SER A 19 -9.20 -9.17 8.03
N ASP A 20 -10.47 -9.47 8.41
CA ASP A 20 -10.93 -10.83 8.75
C ASP A 20 -11.64 -11.52 7.60
N ASP A 21 -11.74 -10.88 6.45
CA ASP A 21 -12.39 -11.46 5.28
C ASP A 21 -11.60 -12.69 4.79
N PRO A 22 -12.24 -13.88 4.73
CA PRO A 22 -11.58 -15.11 4.30
C PRO A 22 -11.05 -15.02 2.86
N ARG A 23 -11.60 -14.15 2.00
CA ARG A 23 -11.09 -13.92 0.65
C ARG A 23 -9.66 -13.41 0.70
N TRP A 24 -9.41 -12.34 1.47
CA TRP A 24 -8.06 -11.78 1.63
C TRP A 24 -7.11 -12.78 2.28
N ARG A 25 -7.54 -13.42 3.37
CA ARG A 25 -6.71 -14.38 4.10
C ARG A 25 -6.29 -15.55 3.22
N LEU A 26 -7.25 -16.25 2.61
CA LEU A 26 -7.00 -17.51 1.90
C LEU A 26 -6.41 -17.32 0.51
N THR A 27 -6.58 -16.13 -0.12
CA THR A 27 -6.16 -15.93 -1.50
C THR A 27 -5.00 -14.96 -1.66
N ILE A 28 -4.71 -14.15 -0.64
CA ILE A 28 -3.62 -13.18 -0.66
C ILE A 28 -2.62 -13.48 0.45
N TYR A 29 -3.01 -13.35 1.71
CA TYR A 29 -2.06 -13.35 2.82
C TYR A 29 -1.39 -14.70 3.04
N GLU A 30 -2.15 -15.79 3.09
CA GLU A 30 -1.59 -17.14 3.27
C GLU A 30 -0.72 -17.57 2.06
N PRO A 31 -1.21 -17.51 0.80
CA PRO A 31 -0.43 -17.99 -0.33
C PRO A 31 0.76 -17.12 -0.72
N LEU A 32 0.68 -15.80 -0.55
CA LEU A 32 1.76 -14.90 -0.94
C LEU A 32 2.76 -14.63 0.18
N TYR A 33 2.31 -14.58 1.43
CA TYR A 33 3.10 -14.05 2.54
C TYR A 33 3.10 -14.94 3.79
N GLY A 34 2.63 -16.19 3.69
CA GLY A 34 2.62 -17.13 4.82
C GLY A 34 1.77 -16.66 6.00
N GLY A 35 0.67 -15.93 5.72
CA GLY A 35 -0.25 -15.39 6.70
C GLY A 35 0.13 -14.03 7.29
N LYS A 36 1.29 -13.45 6.90
CA LYS A 36 1.58 -12.04 7.20
C LYS A 36 0.80 -11.12 6.27
N ILE A 37 0.47 -9.93 6.77
CA ILE A 37 -0.41 -8.99 6.09
C ILE A 37 0.41 -7.83 5.54
N PHE A 38 0.81 -7.96 4.29
CA PHE A 38 1.43 -6.88 3.53
C PHE A 38 0.40 -6.37 2.53
N ALA A 39 -0.17 -5.20 2.81
CA ALA A 39 -1.25 -4.62 2.02
C ALA A 39 -0.75 -3.78 0.84
N ASN A 40 0.41 -4.12 0.28
CA ASN A 40 0.99 -3.42 -0.87
C ASN A 40 1.46 -4.39 -1.96
N ILE A 41 1.53 -3.91 -3.20
CA ILE A 41 2.12 -4.65 -4.31
C ILE A 41 3.63 -4.69 -4.13
N GLY A 42 4.18 -5.88 -3.87
CA GLY A 42 5.60 -6.11 -3.65
C GLY A 42 5.92 -6.75 -2.30
N GLY A 43 5.03 -6.61 -1.31
CA GLY A 43 5.19 -7.25 -0.01
C GLY A 43 6.59 -7.03 0.60
N PRO A 44 7.23 -8.07 1.18
CA PRO A 44 8.55 -7.95 1.78
C PRO A 44 9.65 -7.46 0.81
N ALA A 45 9.55 -7.79 -0.48
CA ALA A 45 10.56 -7.37 -1.46
C ALA A 45 10.68 -5.85 -1.62
N LEU A 46 9.57 -5.11 -1.40
CA LEU A 46 9.61 -3.65 -1.32
C LEU A 46 10.44 -3.19 -0.13
N LEU A 47 10.24 -3.82 1.02
CA LEU A 47 10.91 -3.46 2.27
C LEU A 47 12.41 -3.77 2.20
N ASP A 48 12.78 -4.89 1.56
CA ASP A 48 14.19 -5.23 1.29
C ASP A 48 14.86 -4.23 0.35
N TYR A 49 14.15 -3.81 -0.72
CA TYR A 49 14.61 -2.76 -1.60
C TYR A 49 14.83 -1.45 -0.83
N MET A 50 13.85 -1.03 -0.01
CA MET A 50 13.96 0.16 0.82
C MET A 50 15.18 0.09 1.72
N GLY A 51 15.35 -1.01 2.45
CA GLY A 51 16.50 -1.22 3.33
C GLY A 51 17.84 -1.12 2.61
N ALA A 52 17.95 -1.71 1.42
CA ALA A 52 19.15 -1.64 0.58
C ALA A 52 19.36 -0.23 -0.01
N TYR A 53 18.28 0.46 -0.44
CA TYR A 53 18.33 1.79 -1.03
C TYR A 53 18.83 2.85 -0.06
N VAL A 54 18.43 2.74 1.22
CA VAL A 54 18.78 3.68 2.29
C VAL A 54 20.04 3.25 3.05
N GLY A 55 20.40 1.96 3.00
CA GLY A 55 21.38 1.37 3.92
C GLY A 55 20.86 1.35 5.36
N LEU A 56 19.59 0.91 5.52
CA LEU A 56 18.86 1.00 6.78
C LEU A 56 19.52 0.18 7.90
N GLY A 57 19.59 0.72 9.09
CA GLY A 57 20.23 0.11 10.25
C GLY A 57 19.72 0.68 11.59
N PRO A 58 20.25 0.21 12.73
CA PRO A 58 19.74 0.51 14.07
C PRO A 58 19.69 1.99 14.46
N GLU A 59 20.51 2.82 13.83
CA GLU A 59 20.56 4.26 14.07
C GLU A 59 19.45 5.05 13.37
N HIS A 60 18.76 4.42 12.42
CA HIS A 60 17.75 5.08 11.60
C HIS A 60 16.35 5.04 12.24
N SER A 61 15.53 5.97 11.78
CA SER A 61 14.09 6.03 12.07
C SER A 61 13.30 5.98 10.77
N ALA A 62 12.26 5.19 10.75
CA ALA A 62 11.45 4.90 9.59
C ALA A 62 9.96 5.16 9.87
N LEU A 63 9.22 5.67 8.88
CA LEU A 63 7.80 5.97 8.97
C LEU A 63 7.04 5.21 7.89
N GLU A 64 6.04 4.42 8.28
CA GLU A 64 5.06 3.81 7.38
C GLU A 64 3.77 4.62 7.37
N LEU A 65 3.27 4.94 6.18
CA LEU A 65 1.94 5.53 6.00
C LEU A 65 0.97 4.47 5.48
N GLY A 66 -0.17 4.33 6.15
CA GLY A 66 -1.10 3.23 5.90
C GLY A 66 -0.58 1.91 6.45
N SER A 67 -0.18 1.89 7.73
CA SER A 67 0.49 0.72 8.32
C SER A 67 -0.42 -0.51 8.52
N GLY A 68 -1.73 -0.34 8.35
CA GLY A 68 -2.68 -1.45 8.48
C GLY A 68 -2.51 -2.20 9.79
N MET A 69 -2.34 -3.53 9.71
CA MET A 69 -2.14 -4.39 10.88
C MET A 69 -0.69 -4.53 11.35
N GLY A 70 0.24 -3.74 10.80
CA GLY A 70 1.58 -3.55 11.34
C GLY A 70 2.62 -4.61 10.99
N ASP A 71 2.31 -5.61 10.17
CA ASP A 71 3.27 -6.67 9.83
C ASP A 71 4.49 -6.14 9.05
N ALA A 72 4.33 -5.04 8.29
CA ALA A 72 5.44 -4.38 7.60
C ALA A 72 6.32 -3.59 8.59
N CYS A 73 5.72 -2.87 9.54
CA CYS A 73 6.47 -2.23 10.64
C CYS A 73 7.29 -3.26 11.42
N GLU A 74 6.67 -4.39 11.78
CA GLU A 74 7.33 -5.50 12.48
C GLU A 74 8.50 -6.06 11.66
N TYR A 75 8.28 -6.28 10.36
CA TYR A 75 9.32 -6.77 9.46
C TYR A 75 10.52 -5.82 9.43
N VAL A 76 10.28 -4.54 9.20
CA VAL A 76 11.34 -3.52 9.08
C VAL A 76 12.11 -3.37 10.39
N ALA A 77 11.41 -3.25 11.53
CA ALA A 77 12.06 -3.15 12.84
C ALA A 77 12.90 -4.39 13.17
N SER A 78 12.37 -5.58 12.92
CA SER A 78 13.06 -6.84 13.25
C SER A 78 14.22 -7.15 12.29
N HIS A 79 14.09 -6.79 11.01
CA HIS A 79 15.08 -7.14 9.99
C HIS A 79 16.26 -6.15 9.98
N PHE A 80 15.99 -4.85 10.12
CA PHE A 80 17.02 -3.81 10.05
C PHE A 80 17.43 -3.26 11.42
N GLY A 81 16.67 -3.56 12.47
CA GLY A 81 16.93 -3.09 13.83
C GLY A 81 16.61 -1.61 14.07
N CYS A 82 16.04 -0.91 13.09
CA CYS A 82 15.71 0.51 13.17
C CYS A 82 14.40 0.76 13.95
N ARG A 83 14.19 2.01 14.37
CA ARG A 83 12.91 2.42 14.96
C ARG A 83 11.87 2.67 13.88
N VAL A 84 10.64 2.18 14.09
CA VAL A 84 9.56 2.31 13.11
C VAL A 84 8.31 2.90 13.74
N THR A 85 7.72 3.90 13.08
CA THR A 85 6.39 4.43 13.39
C THR A 85 5.45 4.07 12.26
N GLY A 86 4.35 3.40 12.56
CA GLY A 86 3.27 3.13 11.61
C GLY A 86 2.09 4.06 11.86
N VAL A 87 1.64 4.77 10.82
CA VAL A 87 0.46 5.65 10.88
C VAL A 87 -0.68 5.02 10.11
N GLU A 88 -1.82 4.85 10.76
CA GLU A 88 -3.03 4.25 10.18
C GLU A 88 -4.27 5.03 10.63
N MET A 89 -5.19 5.25 9.69
CA MET A 89 -6.41 6.00 9.94
C MET A 89 -7.52 5.14 10.57
N SER A 90 -7.60 3.87 10.19
CA SER A 90 -8.64 2.96 10.64
C SER A 90 -8.45 2.56 12.10
N THR A 91 -9.46 2.85 12.94
CA THR A 91 -9.49 2.40 14.35
C THR A 91 -9.39 0.89 14.44
N GLN A 92 -10.12 0.17 13.59
CA GLN A 92 -10.18 -1.28 13.57
C GLN A 92 -8.81 -1.90 13.24
N GLN A 93 -8.13 -1.35 12.22
CA GLN A 93 -6.79 -1.80 11.84
C GLN A 93 -5.77 -1.57 12.96
N ILE A 94 -5.80 -0.41 13.61
CA ILE A 94 -4.91 -0.07 14.73
C ILE A 94 -5.14 -0.98 15.95
N GLU A 95 -6.38 -1.27 16.30
CA GLU A 95 -6.69 -2.20 17.38
C GLU A 95 -6.11 -3.58 17.09
N ARG A 96 -6.31 -4.09 15.89
CA ARG A 96 -5.74 -5.37 15.45
C ARG A 96 -4.21 -5.35 15.37
N ALA A 97 -3.61 -4.25 14.92
CA ALA A 97 -2.15 -4.11 14.93
C ALA A 97 -1.59 -4.25 16.36
N ARG A 98 -2.22 -3.62 17.35
CA ARG A 98 -1.84 -3.72 18.76
C ARG A 98 -2.04 -5.12 19.33
N ASP A 99 -3.14 -5.78 18.97
CA ASP A 99 -3.43 -7.16 19.42
C ASP A 99 -2.45 -8.17 18.80
N ARG A 100 -2.05 -7.98 17.53
CA ARG A 100 -1.07 -8.84 16.85
C ARG A 100 0.35 -8.62 17.36
N HIS A 101 0.68 -7.40 17.78
CA HIS A 101 2.02 -6.97 18.17
C HIS A 101 2.02 -6.32 19.57
N PRO A 102 1.63 -7.05 20.62
CA PRO A 102 1.50 -6.49 21.97
C PRO A 102 2.84 -5.98 22.54
N ASP A 103 3.96 -6.50 22.03
CA ASP A 103 5.32 -6.15 22.45
C ASP A 103 5.98 -5.12 21.50
N SER A 104 5.23 -4.47 20.62
CA SER A 104 5.76 -3.59 19.56
C SER A 104 6.75 -2.54 20.07
N SER A 105 6.41 -1.81 21.13
CA SER A 105 7.28 -0.76 21.68
C SER A 105 8.62 -1.29 22.18
N SER A 106 8.66 -2.48 22.79
CA SER A 106 9.90 -3.11 23.24
C SER A 106 10.73 -3.68 22.09
N ARG A 107 10.10 -3.87 20.91
CA ARG A 107 10.73 -4.36 19.69
C ARG A 107 11.09 -3.25 18.69
N GLY A 108 10.96 -1.98 19.10
CA GLY A 108 11.40 -0.84 18.34
C GLY A 108 10.39 -0.30 17.31
N PHE A 109 9.10 -0.66 17.41
CA PHE A 109 8.05 -0.09 16.56
C PHE A 109 6.79 0.29 17.33
N GLU A 110 6.05 1.26 16.81
CA GLU A 110 4.83 1.77 17.43
C GLU A 110 3.76 2.10 16.40
N PHE A 111 2.52 2.21 16.85
CA PHE A 111 1.37 2.53 16.00
C PHE A 111 0.67 3.79 16.44
N VAL A 112 0.46 4.70 15.49
CA VAL A 112 -0.26 5.96 15.68
C VAL A 112 -1.56 5.92 14.88
N GLN A 113 -2.70 6.05 15.58
CA GLN A 113 -3.98 6.23 14.91
C GLN A 113 -4.13 7.68 14.47
N ALA A 114 -4.02 7.96 13.18
CA ALA A 114 -4.15 9.30 12.65
C ALA A 114 -4.44 9.32 11.14
N ASP A 115 -5.07 10.40 10.70
CA ASP A 115 -5.16 10.75 9.29
C ASP A 115 -3.84 11.41 8.85
N MET A 116 -3.09 10.78 7.94
CA MET A 116 -1.80 11.26 7.46
C MET A 116 -1.86 12.66 6.83
N LEU A 117 -3.02 13.10 6.35
CA LEU A 117 -3.21 14.45 5.80
C LEU A 117 -3.38 15.51 6.89
N GLN A 118 -3.62 15.11 8.15
CA GLN A 118 -3.81 16.02 9.30
C GLN A 118 -2.75 15.83 10.39
N TRP A 119 -2.12 14.66 10.46
CA TRP A 119 -1.13 14.32 11.48
C TRP A 119 0.22 14.99 11.23
N GLU A 120 0.90 15.42 12.29
CA GLU A 120 2.28 15.91 12.25
C GLU A 120 3.14 15.10 13.23
N PRO A 121 4.27 14.54 12.78
CA PRO A 121 5.19 13.84 13.65
C PRO A 121 5.96 14.81 14.57
N SER A 122 6.38 14.30 15.73
CA SER A 122 7.22 15.05 16.68
C SER A 122 8.70 15.08 16.28
N GLU A 123 9.14 14.20 15.40
CA GLU A 123 10.51 14.11 14.87
C GLU A 123 10.52 13.92 13.36
N ARG A 124 11.71 14.06 12.74
CA ARG A 124 11.91 13.75 11.33
C ARG A 124 12.50 12.36 11.18
N TYR A 125 12.21 11.74 10.04
CA TYR A 125 12.60 10.37 9.72
C TYR A 125 13.73 10.31 8.71
N ASP A 126 14.49 9.23 8.72
CA ASP A 126 15.52 8.93 7.74
C ASP A 126 14.90 8.33 6.47
N VAL A 127 13.79 7.60 6.64
CA VAL A 127 13.00 7.06 5.52
C VAL A 127 11.50 7.16 5.82
N VAL A 128 10.73 7.48 4.79
CA VAL A 128 9.27 7.31 4.76
C VAL A 128 8.94 6.33 3.64
N TRP A 129 8.03 5.38 3.91
CA TRP A 129 7.53 4.50 2.86
C TRP A 129 6.03 4.33 2.91
N PHE A 130 5.46 3.97 1.78
CA PHE A 130 4.08 3.56 1.65
C PHE A 130 3.83 2.77 0.36
N GLY A 131 2.77 1.96 0.38
CA GLY A 131 2.25 1.25 -0.79
C GLY A 131 0.86 1.74 -1.16
N ASP A 132 0.63 2.00 -2.45
CA ASP A 132 -0.66 2.33 -3.07
C ASP A 132 -1.38 3.58 -2.49
N MET A 133 -0.64 4.42 -1.74
CA MET A 133 -1.22 5.58 -1.05
C MET A 133 -1.45 6.78 -1.95
N LEU A 134 -0.72 6.93 -3.07
CA LEU A 134 -1.01 8.00 -4.03
C LEU A 134 -2.31 7.72 -4.80
N ALA A 135 -2.66 6.45 -5.00
CA ALA A 135 -3.92 6.06 -5.61
C ALA A 135 -5.14 6.36 -4.71
N VAL A 136 -4.95 6.37 -3.37
CA VAL A 136 -6.01 6.63 -2.39
C VAL A 136 -5.99 8.03 -1.81
N ALA A 137 -4.89 8.77 -1.90
CA ALA A 137 -4.78 10.10 -1.32
C ALA A 137 -5.71 11.10 -2.03
N GLN A 138 -6.58 11.77 -1.26
CA GLN A 138 -7.47 12.81 -1.76
C GLN A 138 -6.69 14.01 -2.32
N ASP A 139 -5.58 14.35 -1.68
CA ASP A 139 -4.65 15.40 -2.13
C ASP A 139 -3.22 14.87 -2.12
N ARG A 140 -2.81 14.28 -3.26
CA ARG A 140 -1.50 13.69 -3.47
C ARG A 140 -0.37 14.70 -3.27
N ARG A 141 -0.60 15.94 -3.71
CA ARG A 141 0.40 17.00 -3.57
C ARG A 141 0.62 17.35 -2.11
N VAL A 142 -0.45 17.56 -1.35
CA VAL A 142 -0.38 17.81 0.10
C VAL A 142 0.32 16.67 0.81
N LEU A 143 -0.01 15.40 0.50
CA LEU A 143 0.67 14.25 1.07
C LEU A 143 2.18 14.29 0.80
N LEU A 144 2.58 14.47 -0.44
CA LEU A 144 4.00 14.52 -0.83
C LEU A 144 4.74 15.70 -0.17
N GLU A 145 4.13 16.89 -0.09
CA GLU A 145 4.68 18.05 0.61
C GLU A 145 4.89 17.80 2.11
N ARG A 146 3.95 17.08 2.74
CA ARG A 146 4.07 16.67 4.14
C ARG A 146 5.20 15.66 4.32
N VAL A 147 5.23 14.60 3.52
CA VAL A 147 6.30 13.60 3.54
C VAL A 147 7.65 14.26 3.34
N HIS A 148 7.77 15.18 2.39
CA HIS A 148 9.02 15.92 2.18
C HIS A 148 9.46 16.69 3.44
N ARG A 149 8.52 17.31 4.19
CA ARG A 149 8.86 18.01 5.45
C ARG A 149 9.24 17.05 6.58
N TRP A 150 8.63 15.86 6.62
CA TRP A 150 8.87 14.85 7.67
C TRP A 150 10.21 14.13 7.51
N LEU A 151 10.78 14.11 6.32
CA LEU A 151 12.10 13.57 6.09
C LEU A 151 13.21 14.51 6.60
N ARG A 152 14.30 13.95 7.08
CA ARG A 152 15.56 14.68 7.30
C ARG A 152 16.14 15.12 5.97
N PRO A 153 17.02 16.16 5.93
CA PRO A 153 17.84 16.43 4.74
C PRO A 153 18.61 15.16 4.35
N GLY A 154 18.56 14.77 3.08
CA GLY A 154 19.13 13.52 2.59
C GLY A 154 18.29 12.26 2.89
N GLY A 155 17.21 12.37 3.64
CA GLY A 155 16.30 11.27 3.92
C GLY A 155 15.57 10.79 2.65
N ALA A 156 15.14 9.53 2.65
CA ALA A 156 14.56 8.88 1.48
C ALA A 156 13.03 8.68 1.57
N LEU A 157 12.39 8.77 0.42
CA LEU A 157 11.02 8.29 0.20
C LEU A 157 11.07 7.04 -0.68
N THR A 158 10.42 5.96 -0.26
CA THR A 158 10.22 4.78 -1.10
C THR A 158 8.74 4.47 -1.25
N ILE A 159 8.31 4.23 -2.47
CA ILE A 159 6.90 4.03 -2.82
C ILE A 159 6.76 2.79 -3.70
N THR A 160 5.74 1.99 -3.46
CA THR A 160 5.09 1.24 -4.55
C THR A 160 3.74 1.86 -4.79
N ASP A 161 3.37 2.02 -6.05
CA ASP A 161 2.06 2.58 -6.38
C ASP A 161 1.55 2.05 -7.71
N ILE A 162 0.22 2.07 -7.84
CA ILE A 162 -0.49 1.72 -9.06
C ILE A 162 -0.80 3.01 -9.80
N VAL A 163 -0.41 3.08 -11.06
CA VAL A 163 -0.68 4.22 -11.92
C VAL A 163 -1.40 3.79 -13.19
N ALA A 164 -2.12 4.72 -13.81
CA ALA A 164 -2.77 4.52 -15.08
C ALA A 164 -1.75 4.44 -16.22
N GLY A 165 -1.86 3.41 -17.04
CA GLY A 165 -1.20 3.35 -18.33
C GLY A 165 -1.85 4.28 -19.36
N PRO A 166 -1.20 4.50 -20.52
CA PRO A 166 -1.68 5.48 -21.50
C PRO A 166 -3.03 5.13 -22.14
N ASP A 167 -3.35 3.84 -22.22
CA ASP A 167 -4.53 3.31 -22.92
C ASP A 167 -5.67 2.88 -21.99
N ILE A 168 -5.66 3.34 -20.73
CA ILE A 168 -6.74 3.06 -19.78
C ILE A 168 -8.03 3.75 -20.21
N SER A 169 -9.14 3.01 -20.24
CA SER A 169 -10.45 3.56 -20.59
C SER A 169 -11.21 4.08 -19.39
N GLU A 170 -12.22 4.92 -19.60
CA GLU A 170 -13.15 5.36 -18.55
C GLU A 170 -13.87 4.17 -17.88
N LYS A 171 -14.17 3.12 -18.64
CA LYS A 171 -14.76 1.88 -18.10
C LYS A 171 -13.78 1.17 -17.15
N ASP A 172 -12.51 1.09 -17.52
CA ASP A 172 -11.47 0.50 -16.66
C ASP A 172 -11.32 1.32 -15.36
N ARG A 173 -11.32 2.65 -15.45
CA ARG A 173 -11.27 3.54 -14.28
C ARG A 173 -12.50 3.39 -13.38
N ALA A 174 -13.70 3.28 -13.97
CA ALA A 174 -14.93 3.07 -13.20
C ALA A 174 -14.89 1.72 -12.44
N PHE A 175 -14.41 0.66 -13.09
CA PHE A 175 -14.23 -0.63 -12.43
C PHE A 175 -13.29 -0.53 -11.22
N ILE A 176 -12.13 0.12 -11.37
CA ILE A 176 -11.14 0.27 -10.30
C ILE A 176 -11.70 1.11 -9.13
N TRP A 177 -12.43 2.17 -9.45
CA TRP A 177 -13.11 2.98 -8.44
C TRP A 177 -14.17 2.17 -7.68
N ASP A 178 -14.97 1.40 -8.40
CA ASP A 178 -16.04 0.58 -7.79
C ASP A 178 -15.45 -0.56 -6.94
N ALA A 179 -14.34 -1.15 -7.34
CA ALA A 179 -13.67 -2.22 -6.61
C ALA A 179 -12.96 -1.73 -5.36
N ASP A 180 -12.07 -0.73 -5.49
CA ASP A 180 -11.11 -0.39 -4.45
C ASP A 180 -11.14 1.09 -4.00
N GLY A 181 -11.95 1.94 -4.62
CA GLY A 181 -12.00 3.36 -4.33
C GLY A 181 -10.74 4.12 -4.78
N PHE A 182 -9.99 3.58 -5.74
CA PHE A 182 -8.79 4.21 -6.27
C PHE A 182 -9.11 5.24 -7.35
N ASP A 183 -8.58 6.46 -7.18
CA ASP A 183 -8.48 7.46 -8.23
C ASP A 183 -7.05 7.48 -8.78
N ILE A 184 -6.78 6.62 -9.77
CA ILE A 184 -5.44 6.32 -10.25
C ILE A 184 -4.89 7.44 -11.13
N PRO A 185 -3.73 8.07 -10.76
CA PRO A 185 -3.08 9.08 -11.60
C PRO A 185 -2.42 8.45 -12.82
N PHE A 186 -2.19 9.22 -13.87
CA PHE A 186 -1.28 8.82 -14.92
C PHE A 186 0.17 8.79 -14.40
N GLN A 187 0.99 7.88 -14.91
CA GLN A 187 2.39 7.73 -14.50
C GLN A 187 3.16 9.05 -14.63
N ALA A 188 3.00 9.78 -15.72
CA ALA A 188 3.70 11.04 -15.94
C ALA A 188 3.33 12.09 -14.90
N ASP A 189 2.05 12.19 -14.53
CA ASP A 189 1.55 13.14 -13.56
C ASP A 189 2.05 12.79 -12.15
N SER A 190 2.04 11.50 -11.79
CA SER A 190 2.55 11.02 -10.50
C SER A 190 4.04 11.35 -10.33
N LEU A 191 4.86 11.04 -11.33
CA LEU A 191 6.29 11.33 -11.28
C LEU A 191 6.59 12.83 -11.33
N ALA A 192 5.80 13.63 -12.05
CA ALA A 192 5.92 15.08 -12.07
C ALA A 192 5.62 15.67 -10.69
N GLN A 193 4.53 15.26 -10.03
CA GLN A 193 4.18 15.73 -8.70
C GLN A 193 5.27 15.44 -7.65
N ILE A 194 5.91 14.26 -7.70
CA ILE A 194 7.02 13.92 -6.82
C ILE A 194 8.19 14.90 -7.01
N ARG A 195 8.56 15.20 -8.28
CA ARG A 195 9.65 16.16 -8.59
C ARG A 195 9.29 17.58 -8.20
N ASP A 196 8.06 18.02 -8.45
CA ASP A 196 7.58 19.38 -8.18
C ASP A 196 7.60 19.74 -6.69
N VAL A 197 7.50 18.75 -5.81
CA VAL A 197 7.60 18.92 -4.36
C VAL A 197 9.05 19.04 -3.89
N GLY A 198 10.03 18.71 -4.73
CA GLY A 198 11.46 18.87 -4.42
C GLY A 198 12.23 17.57 -4.20
N PHE A 199 11.62 16.41 -4.45
CA PHE A 199 12.34 15.14 -4.46
C PHE A 199 13.23 15.02 -5.69
N GLN A 200 14.42 14.45 -5.51
CA GLN A 200 15.46 14.36 -6.54
C GLN A 200 15.87 12.92 -6.83
N GLU A 201 16.52 12.71 -7.97
CA GLU A 201 17.13 11.42 -8.34
C GLU A 201 16.15 10.24 -8.23
N LEU A 202 15.00 10.33 -8.94
CA LEU A 202 14.00 9.26 -8.91
C LEU A 202 14.56 7.97 -9.55
N ASP A 203 14.75 6.94 -8.72
CA ASP A 203 14.93 5.55 -9.16
C ASP A 203 13.54 4.94 -9.39
N VAL A 204 13.16 4.76 -10.64
CA VAL A 204 11.83 4.25 -11.02
C VAL A 204 11.98 2.90 -11.68
N THR A 205 11.40 1.87 -11.07
CA THR A 205 11.36 0.53 -11.62
C THR A 205 9.92 0.11 -11.90
N ASP A 206 9.66 -0.36 -13.10
CA ASP A 206 8.39 -0.99 -13.46
C ASP A 206 8.33 -2.41 -12.88
N ILE A 207 7.37 -2.63 -11.99
CA ILE A 207 7.12 -3.93 -11.36
C ILE A 207 5.74 -4.48 -11.73
N THR A 208 5.19 -4.08 -12.87
CA THR A 208 3.83 -4.44 -13.31
C THR A 208 3.61 -5.95 -13.37
N GLN A 209 4.64 -6.74 -13.68
CA GLN A 209 4.55 -8.20 -13.69
C GLN A 209 4.17 -8.75 -12.31
N THR A 210 4.54 -8.08 -11.22
CA THR A 210 4.13 -8.46 -9.87
C THR A 210 2.61 -8.40 -9.72
N GLY A 211 1.97 -7.35 -10.27
CA GLY A 211 0.50 -7.24 -10.26
C GLY A 211 -0.19 -8.37 -11.03
N VAL A 212 0.37 -8.80 -12.17
CA VAL A 212 -0.12 -9.99 -12.90
C VAL A 212 -0.01 -11.24 -12.03
N THR A 213 1.16 -11.49 -11.45
CA THR A 213 1.45 -12.69 -10.65
C THR A 213 0.58 -12.76 -9.39
N ILE A 214 0.37 -11.64 -8.70
CA ILE A 214 -0.53 -11.59 -7.53
C ILE A 214 -1.93 -12.03 -7.93
N ASN A 215 -2.49 -11.47 -9.01
CA ASN A 215 -3.84 -11.84 -9.44
C ASN A 215 -3.94 -13.27 -9.96
N GLU A 216 -2.90 -13.84 -10.55
CA GLU A 216 -2.84 -15.27 -10.88
C GLU A 216 -2.87 -16.13 -9.61
N THR A 217 -2.14 -15.75 -8.57
CA THR A 217 -2.17 -16.41 -7.26
C THR A 217 -3.55 -16.33 -6.60
N ILE A 218 -4.19 -15.15 -6.65
CA ILE A 218 -5.54 -14.94 -6.14
C ILE A 218 -6.53 -15.88 -6.85
N LEU A 219 -6.46 -15.98 -8.17
CA LEU A 219 -7.34 -16.85 -8.96
C LEU A 219 -7.11 -18.32 -8.62
N GLU A 220 -5.86 -18.78 -8.60
CA GLU A 220 -5.54 -20.16 -8.26
C GLU A 220 -6.04 -20.52 -6.85
N ALA A 221 -5.77 -19.68 -5.86
CA ALA A 221 -6.19 -19.88 -4.49
C ALA A 221 -7.72 -19.81 -4.32
N SER A 222 -8.39 -18.89 -5.04
CA SER A 222 -9.85 -18.77 -5.03
C SER A 222 -10.55 -20.05 -5.53
N TYR A 223 -10.00 -20.69 -6.56
CA TYR A 223 -10.52 -21.98 -7.03
C TYR A 223 -10.16 -23.13 -6.10
N ARG A 224 -8.96 -23.15 -5.54
CA ARG A 224 -8.50 -24.15 -4.55
C ARG A 224 -9.38 -24.15 -3.31
N HIS A 225 -9.74 -22.97 -2.81
CA HIS A 225 -10.54 -22.79 -1.59
C HIS A 225 -12.02 -22.50 -1.85
N LYS A 226 -12.52 -22.79 -3.06
CA LYS A 226 -13.89 -22.45 -3.50
C LYS A 226 -14.95 -22.83 -2.49
N THR A 227 -14.95 -24.08 -2.02
CA THR A 227 -15.97 -24.59 -1.08
C THR A 227 -16.00 -23.75 0.20
N THR A 228 -14.84 -23.56 0.82
CA THR A 228 -14.69 -22.77 2.06
C THR A 228 -15.12 -21.32 1.85
N LEU A 229 -14.73 -20.71 0.72
CA LEU A 229 -15.08 -19.32 0.41
C LEU A 229 -16.57 -19.16 0.14
N VAL A 230 -17.18 -20.06 -0.64
CA VAL A 230 -18.64 -20.02 -0.90
C VAL A 230 -19.44 -20.24 0.38
N GLU A 231 -19.00 -21.11 1.28
CA GLU A 231 -19.65 -21.30 2.59
C GLU A 231 -19.53 -20.05 3.47
N ALA A 232 -18.42 -19.30 3.37
CA ALA A 232 -18.16 -18.14 4.21
C ALA A 232 -18.83 -16.85 3.70
N VAL A 233 -18.76 -16.57 2.39
CA VAL A 233 -19.22 -15.29 1.82
C VAL A 233 -20.39 -15.44 0.82
N GLY A 234 -20.74 -16.65 0.42
CA GLY A 234 -21.76 -16.92 -0.60
C GLY A 234 -21.19 -17.01 -2.01
N ALA A 235 -21.98 -17.64 -2.90
CA ALA A 235 -21.56 -17.94 -4.27
C ALA A 235 -21.38 -16.67 -5.13
N ASP A 236 -22.25 -15.68 -4.95
CA ASP A 236 -22.23 -14.44 -5.72
C ASP A 236 -21.01 -13.60 -5.36
N GLU A 237 -20.67 -13.47 -4.08
CA GLU A 237 -19.48 -12.76 -3.59
C GLU A 237 -18.17 -13.47 -4.01
N TRP A 238 -18.14 -14.80 -3.93
CA TRP A 238 -17.02 -15.57 -4.47
C TRP A 238 -16.83 -15.33 -5.97
N LEU A 239 -17.92 -15.31 -6.74
CA LEU A 239 -17.87 -15.06 -8.18
C LEU A 239 -17.38 -13.65 -8.47
N ALA A 240 -17.90 -12.64 -7.77
CA ALA A 240 -17.48 -11.24 -7.91
C ALA A 240 -15.97 -11.09 -7.62
N TRP A 241 -15.46 -11.74 -6.57
CA TRP A 241 -14.04 -11.77 -6.23
C TRP A 241 -13.17 -12.36 -7.36
N VAL A 242 -13.59 -13.50 -7.92
CA VAL A 242 -12.89 -14.15 -9.03
C VAL A 242 -12.90 -13.29 -10.30
N GLU A 243 -14.05 -12.70 -10.65
CA GLU A 243 -14.15 -11.81 -11.82
C GLU A 243 -13.33 -10.53 -11.62
N GLY A 244 -13.29 -9.98 -10.41
CA GLY A 244 -12.44 -8.85 -10.05
C GLY A 244 -10.96 -9.18 -10.27
N ALA A 245 -10.48 -10.31 -9.77
CA ALA A 245 -9.10 -10.75 -9.96
C ALA A 245 -8.74 -10.98 -11.45
N LYS A 246 -9.67 -11.53 -12.25
CA LYS A 246 -9.49 -11.67 -13.71
C LYS A 246 -9.33 -10.31 -14.40
N GLU A 247 -10.16 -9.35 -14.00
CA GLU A 247 -10.14 -8.02 -14.58
C GLU A 247 -8.87 -7.26 -14.19
N TYR A 248 -8.43 -7.30 -12.93
CA TYR A 248 -7.15 -6.73 -12.52
C TYR A 248 -5.97 -7.37 -13.25
N ARG A 249 -5.96 -8.72 -13.35
CA ARG A 249 -4.94 -9.43 -14.12
C ARG A 249 -4.87 -8.95 -15.57
N ARG A 250 -6.05 -8.76 -16.22
CA ARG A 250 -6.14 -8.24 -17.58
C ARG A 250 -5.56 -6.82 -17.68
N LEU A 251 -5.97 -5.93 -16.75
CA LEU A 251 -5.53 -4.55 -16.74
C LEU A 251 -4.00 -4.42 -16.61
N PHE A 252 -3.38 -5.23 -15.75
CA PHE A 252 -1.92 -5.28 -15.63
C PHE A 252 -1.26 -5.91 -16.86
N ALA A 253 -1.77 -7.01 -17.38
CA ALA A 253 -1.22 -7.69 -18.55
C ALA A 253 -1.30 -6.83 -19.82
N GLU A 254 -2.36 -6.05 -19.99
CA GLU A 254 -2.54 -5.08 -21.07
C GLU A 254 -1.85 -3.72 -20.79
N ARG A 255 -1.15 -3.59 -19.65
CA ARG A 255 -0.49 -2.36 -19.19
C ARG A 255 -1.42 -1.13 -19.10
N LYS A 256 -2.70 -1.35 -18.91
CA LYS A 256 -3.67 -0.31 -18.55
C LYS A 256 -3.51 0.13 -17.11
N LEU A 257 -3.04 -0.79 -16.25
CA LEU A 257 -2.47 -0.51 -14.95
C LEU A 257 -0.98 -0.82 -14.97
N VAL A 258 -0.20 0.03 -14.34
CA VAL A 258 1.24 -0.11 -14.19
C VAL A 258 1.58 -0.02 -12.70
N CYS A 259 2.36 -0.96 -12.19
CA CYS A 259 2.92 -0.86 -10.85
C CYS A 259 4.33 -0.29 -10.93
N LEU A 260 4.59 0.73 -10.16
CA LEU A 260 5.90 1.35 -10.04
C LEU A 260 6.46 1.14 -8.64
N ARG A 261 7.76 0.87 -8.58
CA ARG A 261 8.57 1.05 -7.39
C ARG A 261 9.42 2.29 -7.59
N ILE A 262 9.37 3.22 -6.64
CA ILE A 262 10.04 4.50 -6.73
C ILE A 262 10.89 4.69 -5.47
N GLY A 263 12.17 4.99 -5.63
CA GLY A 263 13.05 5.48 -4.60
C GLY A 263 13.49 6.90 -4.93
N THR A 264 13.55 7.78 -3.94
CA THR A 264 14.00 9.16 -4.14
C THR A 264 14.47 9.77 -2.82
N HIS A 265 15.24 10.86 -2.89
CA HIS A 265 15.75 11.55 -1.73
C HIS A 265 15.21 12.98 -1.62
N ARG A 266 15.05 13.42 -0.38
CA ARG A 266 14.89 14.84 -0.07
C ARG A 266 16.25 15.54 -0.25
N ALA A 267 16.28 16.60 -1.05
CA ALA A 267 17.45 17.49 -1.14
C ALA A 267 17.81 18.16 0.18
#